data_63df1605601a243526d99bf87a2cf888
#
_entry.id   63df1605601a243526d99bf87a2cf888
#
_cell.length_a   1.000
_cell.length_b   1.000
_cell.length_c   1.000
_cell.angle_alpha   90.00
_cell.angle_beta   90.00
_cell.angle_gamma   90.00
#
_symmetry.space_group_name_H-M   'P 1'
#
loop_
_entity.id
_entity.type
_entity.pdbx_description
1 polymer ?
#
loop_
_entity_poly.entity_id
_entity_poly.type
_entity_poly.pdbx_seq_one_letter_code
_entity_poly.pdbx_strand_id
1 'polypeptide(L)'
;FTVLGLYRAIFRYSGWPAVVAVVRASSIYGVIYGAIFTFVGMAGVPRTVGIIQPILLLLLVAQSRVLVRLWLGDRYQRILRRGGRAKVLIYGAGKTGRQLALAMTNSAEMQVVGFLDDDEQLHGQVLNGQPIYDSKQLIDLAVSLNIRTVLLAMPRMSRQRRNEILSQMRKAHVSVRTLPNVSDLAQGKLGASDLRDLDIDDLLGREPVAPDEALLHLNVRHKVVVVTGAGGSIGSELCRQIASLMPSKLLLIEQSEFALYAIHQELEQKLANSTVELIPLLASVQDADRLGEIMTTWRPQTVYHAAAYKHVPLVEHNPSAGIKNNVFGTWCAAQAAIDAEVENFVLISTDKAVRPTNIMGASKRLAEMVLQALSAEVSKTKFSMVRFGNVLGS
;
A
#
# COMPACT_ATOMS: atom_id res chain seq x y z
N PHE A 1 -4.99 -43.66 -13.08
CA PHE A 1 -4.10 -42.56 -12.71
C PHE A 1 -4.79 -41.21 -12.89
N THR A 2 -5.52 -40.94 -13.98
CA THR A 2 -6.28 -39.68 -14.18
C THR A 2 -7.39 -39.45 -13.16
N VAL A 3 -8.18 -40.47 -12.82
CA VAL A 3 -9.28 -40.45 -11.85
C VAL A 3 -8.77 -40.22 -10.42
N LEU A 4 -7.56 -40.68 -10.08
CA LEU A 4 -6.94 -40.48 -8.77
C LEU A 4 -6.17 -39.17 -8.62
N GLY A 5 -6.31 -38.24 -9.58
CA GLY A 5 -5.79 -36.90 -9.46
C GLY A 5 -4.28 -36.73 -9.63
N LEU A 6 -3.54 -37.71 -10.12
CA LEU A 6 -2.10 -37.64 -10.31
C LEU A 6 -1.66 -36.49 -11.26
N TYR A 7 -2.51 -36.13 -12.21
CA TYR A 7 -2.25 -35.05 -13.19
C TYR A 7 -2.82 -33.68 -12.77
N ARG A 8 -3.55 -33.58 -11.65
CA ARG A 8 -4.09 -32.31 -11.14
C ARG A 8 -3.13 -31.56 -10.21
N ALA A 9 -2.07 -32.21 -9.76
CA ALA A 9 -1.09 -31.57 -8.91
C ALA A 9 -0.17 -30.65 -9.74
N ILE A 10 -0.22 -29.35 -9.47
CA ILE A 10 0.77 -28.38 -9.99
C ILE A 10 2.13 -28.78 -9.42
N PHE A 11 3.07 -29.20 -10.26
CA PHE A 11 4.40 -29.72 -9.88
C PHE A 11 5.20 -28.78 -8.95
N ARG A 12 4.85 -27.50 -8.92
CA ARG A 12 5.51 -26.43 -8.17
C ARG A 12 5.26 -26.49 -6.64
N TYR A 13 4.12 -27.07 -6.20
CA TYR A 13 3.71 -27.09 -4.79
C TYR A 13 3.41 -28.52 -4.29
N SER A 14 4.09 -29.53 -4.82
CA SER A 14 3.88 -30.91 -4.40
C SER A 14 4.44 -31.14 -2.98
N GLY A 15 3.59 -30.87 -1.99
CA GLY A 15 3.83 -31.23 -0.59
C GLY A 15 3.46 -32.71 -0.30
N TRP A 16 3.42 -33.08 0.98
CA TRP A 16 3.04 -34.42 1.48
C TRP A 16 1.79 -35.03 0.82
N PRO A 17 0.72 -34.27 0.50
CA PRO A 17 -0.47 -34.82 -0.18
C PRO A 17 -0.19 -35.43 -1.56
N ALA A 18 0.78 -34.89 -2.31
CA ALA A 18 1.12 -35.44 -3.63
C ALA A 18 1.88 -36.76 -3.54
N VAL A 19 2.72 -36.94 -2.51
CA VAL A 19 3.39 -38.19 -2.22
C VAL A 19 2.37 -39.26 -1.86
N VAL A 20 1.42 -38.95 -0.98
CA VAL A 20 0.32 -39.84 -0.60
C VAL A 20 -0.51 -40.26 -1.79
N ALA A 21 -0.82 -39.36 -2.74
CA ALA A 21 -1.56 -39.67 -3.95
C ALA A 21 -0.81 -40.68 -4.85
N VAL A 22 0.52 -40.53 -5.00
CA VAL A 22 1.36 -41.44 -5.78
C VAL A 22 1.37 -42.83 -5.13
N VAL A 23 1.63 -42.90 -3.83
CA VAL A 23 1.66 -44.16 -3.08
C VAL A 23 0.31 -44.89 -3.19
N ARG A 24 -0.80 -44.18 -2.94
CA ARG A 24 -2.16 -44.71 -3.02
C ARG A 24 -2.49 -45.27 -4.40
N ALA A 25 -2.18 -44.51 -5.47
CA ALA A 25 -2.44 -44.93 -6.85
C ALA A 25 -1.59 -46.14 -7.26
N SER A 26 -0.31 -46.16 -6.87
CA SER A 26 0.60 -47.25 -7.16
C SER A 26 0.26 -48.50 -6.35
N SER A 27 -0.23 -48.37 -5.11
CA SER A 27 -0.69 -49.51 -4.30
C SER A 27 -1.94 -50.18 -4.91
N ILE A 28 -2.94 -49.37 -5.34
CA ILE A 28 -4.14 -49.91 -5.99
C ILE A 28 -3.75 -50.66 -7.28
N TYR A 29 -2.89 -50.05 -8.10
CA TYR A 29 -2.37 -50.68 -9.30
C TYR A 29 -1.62 -51.98 -8.96
N GLY A 30 -0.75 -51.96 -7.95
CA GLY A 30 0.05 -53.11 -7.53
C GLY A 30 -0.80 -54.30 -7.05
N VAL A 31 -1.88 -54.03 -6.32
CA VAL A 31 -2.83 -55.05 -5.88
C VAL A 31 -3.54 -55.72 -7.06
N ILE A 32 -4.05 -54.92 -7.99
CA ILE A 32 -4.75 -55.43 -9.19
C ILE A 32 -3.80 -56.22 -10.08
N TYR A 33 -2.62 -55.65 -10.33
CA TYR A 33 -1.62 -56.30 -11.17
C TYR A 33 -1.06 -57.58 -10.56
N GLY A 34 -0.77 -57.58 -9.26
CA GLY A 34 -0.33 -58.72 -8.49
C GLY A 34 -1.39 -59.85 -8.48
N ALA A 35 -2.66 -59.48 -8.28
CA ALA A 35 -3.76 -60.43 -8.34
C ALA A 35 -3.82 -61.18 -9.67
N ILE A 36 -3.73 -60.44 -10.79
CA ILE A 36 -3.82 -61.03 -12.14
C ILE A 36 -2.59 -61.89 -12.47
N PHE A 37 -1.38 -61.36 -12.29
CA PHE A 37 -0.15 -62.03 -12.78
C PHE A 37 0.46 -63.02 -11.80
N THR A 38 0.25 -62.85 -10.48
CA THR A 38 0.80 -63.80 -9.47
C THR A 38 -0.19 -64.90 -9.12
N PHE A 39 -1.50 -64.55 -8.87
CA PHE A 39 -2.48 -65.55 -8.43
C PHE A 39 -3.17 -66.24 -9.60
N VAL A 40 -3.71 -65.49 -10.58
CA VAL A 40 -4.36 -66.12 -11.75
C VAL A 40 -3.31 -66.74 -12.68
N GLY A 41 -2.24 -65.99 -12.94
CA GLY A 41 -1.14 -66.39 -13.82
C GLY A 41 -1.50 -66.33 -15.29
N MET A 42 -0.51 -66.02 -16.12
CA MET A 42 -0.64 -66.06 -17.60
C MET A 42 0.41 -66.98 -18.17
N ALA A 43 0.04 -67.80 -19.17
CA ALA A 43 0.95 -68.69 -19.83
C ALA A 43 2.13 -67.95 -20.45
N GLY A 44 3.37 -68.35 -20.13
CA GLY A 44 4.59 -67.71 -20.62
C GLY A 44 5.10 -66.52 -19.79
N VAL A 45 4.41 -66.09 -18.74
CA VAL A 45 4.86 -64.96 -17.88
C VAL A 45 5.23 -65.51 -16.49
N PRO A 46 6.47 -65.28 -15.99
CA PRO A 46 6.86 -65.68 -14.65
C PRO A 46 6.01 -64.94 -13.58
N ARG A 47 5.51 -65.64 -12.57
CA ARG A 47 4.67 -65.11 -11.48
C ARG A 47 5.35 -63.99 -10.69
N THR A 48 6.68 -63.96 -10.63
CA THR A 48 7.48 -62.90 -10.00
C THR A 48 7.30 -61.52 -10.64
N VAL A 49 6.89 -61.46 -11.92
CA VAL A 49 6.62 -60.20 -12.63
C VAL A 49 5.46 -59.43 -11.98
N GLY A 50 4.46 -60.16 -11.44
CA GLY A 50 3.33 -59.55 -10.72
C GLY A 50 3.73 -58.77 -9.47
N ILE A 51 4.89 -59.04 -8.88
CA ILE A 51 5.43 -58.33 -7.70
C ILE A 51 6.49 -57.33 -8.11
N ILE A 52 7.42 -57.67 -8.97
CA ILE A 52 8.57 -56.84 -9.34
C ILE A 52 8.13 -55.57 -10.12
N GLN A 53 7.20 -55.71 -11.06
CA GLN A 53 6.78 -54.62 -11.93
C GLN A 53 6.09 -53.46 -11.18
N PRO A 54 5.13 -53.69 -10.22
CA PRO A 54 4.54 -52.58 -9.44
C PRO A 54 5.55 -51.88 -8.57
N ILE A 55 6.53 -52.58 -8.00
CA ILE A 55 7.59 -51.97 -7.19
C ILE A 55 8.49 -51.07 -8.06
N LEU A 56 8.91 -51.58 -9.23
CA LEU A 56 9.69 -50.78 -10.19
C LEU A 56 8.93 -49.57 -10.66
N LEU A 57 7.63 -49.68 -10.96
CA LEU A 57 6.79 -48.56 -11.35
C LEU A 57 6.72 -47.49 -10.26
N LEU A 58 6.51 -47.90 -8.99
CA LEU A 58 6.49 -46.97 -7.86
C LEU A 58 7.82 -46.21 -7.74
N LEU A 59 8.95 -46.92 -7.81
CA LEU A 59 10.28 -46.32 -7.74
C LEU A 59 10.54 -45.35 -8.87
N LEU A 60 10.21 -45.69 -10.12
CA LEU A 60 10.40 -44.82 -11.29
C LEU A 60 9.53 -43.58 -11.22
N VAL A 61 8.26 -43.71 -10.81
CA VAL A 61 7.36 -42.55 -10.65
C VAL A 61 7.84 -41.67 -9.52
N ALA A 62 8.29 -42.22 -8.39
CA ALA A 62 8.84 -41.42 -7.29
C ALA A 62 10.13 -40.71 -7.69
N GLN A 63 11.07 -41.40 -8.34
CA GLN A 63 12.33 -40.83 -8.83
C GLN A 63 12.08 -39.74 -9.86
N SER A 64 11.19 -39.95 -10.84
CA SER A 64 10.87 -38.95 -11.85
C SER A 64 10.35 -37.64 -11.23
N ARG A 65 9.54 -37.74 -10.17
CA ARG A 65 9.03 -36.57 -9.46
C ARG A 65 10.10 -35.83 -8.67
N VAL A 66 11.01 -36.57 -8.03
CA VAL A 66 12.16 -35.96 -7.35
C VAL A 66 13.09 -35.24 -8.35
N LEU A 67 13.41 -35.92 -9.47
CA LEU A 67 14.24 -35.35 -10.52
C LEU A 67 13.61 -34.07 -11.15
N VAL A 68 12.31 -34.10 -11.45
CA VAL A 68 11.58 -32.94 -11.98
C VAL A 68 11.59 -31.80 -10.96
N ARG A 69 11.43 -32.10 -9.68
CA ARG A 69 11.49 -31.09 -8.61
C ARG A 69 12.86 -30.45 -8.50
N LEU A 70 13.92 -31.23 -8.53
CA LEU A 70 15.30 -30.73 -8.49
C LEU A 70 15.64 -29.92 -9.75
N TRP A 71 15.26 -30.42 -10.93
CA TRP A 71 15.60 -29.80 -12.21
C TRP A 71 14.82 -28.51 -12.48
N LEU A 72 13.49 -28.50 -12.24
CA LEU A 72 12.64 -27.32 -12.41
C LEU A 72 12.81 -26.32 -11.26
N GLY A 73 12.95 -26.77 -10.02
CA GLY A 73 13.16 -25.91 -8.87
C GLY A 73 14.43 -25.07 -8.98
N ASP A 74 15.54 -25.71 -9.34
CA ASP A 74 16.84 -25.05 -9.48
C ASP A 74 16.95 -24.18 -10.76
N ARG A 75 16.37 -24.61 -11.87
CA ARG A 75 16.36 -23.83 -13.12
C ARG A 75 15.47 -22.59 -13.02
N TYR A 76 14.30 -22.72 -12.42
CA TYR A 76 13.39 -21.59 -12.24
C TYR A 76 13.97 -20.55 -11.26
N GLN A 77 14.61 -21.00 -10.20
CA GLN A 77 15.37 -20.11 -9.29
C GLN A 77 16.57 -19.46 -10.00
N ARG A 78 17.28 -20.16 -10.90
CA ARG A 78 18.39 -19.57 -11.66
C ARG A 78 17.93 -18.60 -12.76
N ILE A 79 16.75 -18.78 -13.34
CA ILE A 79 16.18 -17.84 -14.32
C ILE A 79 15.67 -16.58 -13.61
N LEU A 80 15.05 -16.69 -12.44
CA LEU A 80 14.69 -15.55 -11.59
C LEU A 80 15.94 -14.85 -11.02
N ARG A 81 17.03 -15.57 -10.78
CA ARG A 81 18.32 -15.00 -10.35
C ARG A 81 19.07 -14.28 -11.47
N ARG A 82 18.74 -14.47 -12.75
CA ARG A 82 19.36 -13.76 -13.88
C ARG A 82 18.79 -12.35 -14.12
N GLY A 83 17.59 -12.03 -13.64
CA GLY A 83 17.16 -10.66 -13.43
C GLY A 83 17.81 -10.20 -12.12
N GLY A 84 18.88 -9.41 -12.19
CA GLY A 84 19.69 -9.02 -11.03
C GLY A 84 18.82 -8.47 -9.91
N ARG A 85 18.73 -9.19 -8.78
CA ARG A 85 18.08 -8.69 -7.56
C ARG A 85 18.73 -7.38 -7.18
N ALA A 86 17.95 -6.36 -6.91
CA ALA A 86 18.47 -5.10 -6.42
C ALA A 86 19.21 -5.35 -5.09
N LYS A 87 20.51 -5.04 -5.07
CA LYS A 87 21.30 -5.14 -3.84
C LYS A 87 20.89 -4.02 -2.90
N VAL A 88 20.63 -4.36 -1.64
CA VAL A 88 20.21 -3.42 -0.61
C VAL A 88 21.04 -3.57 0.65
N LEU A 89 21.27 -2.46 1.35
CA LEU A 89 21.80 -2.44 2.72
C LEU A 89 20.67 -2.16 3.70
N ILE A 90 20.78 -2.68 4.91
CA ILE A 90 19.86 -2.38 6.01
C ILE A 90 20.58 -1.46 7.00
N TYR A 91 20.03 -0.28 7.26
CA TYR A 91 20.52 0.62 8.29
C TYR A 91 19.88 0.27 9.64
N GLY A 92 20.69 -0.12 10.60
CA GLY A 92 20.34 -0.66 11.90
C GLY A 92 20.50 -2.19 11.97
N ALA A 93 21.55 -2.68 12.64
CA ALA A 93 21.84 -4.10 12.87
C ALA A 93 21.13 -4.67 14.12
N GLY A 94 20.23 -3.90 14.74
CA GLY A 94 19.47 -4.30 15.93
C GLY A 94 18.38 -5.34 15.63
N LYS A 95 17.49 -5.57 16.60
CA LYS A 95 16.40 -6.57 16.51
C LYS A 95 15.53 -6.40 15.28
N THR A 96 15.15 -5.16 14.94
CA THR A 96 14.30 -4.85 13.78
C THR A 96 15.02 -5.13 12.46
N GLY A 97 16.30 -4.73 12.33
CA GLY A 97 17.09 -5.00 11.13
C GLY A 97 17.28 -6.49 10.87
N ARG A 98 17.53 -7.26 11.95
CA ARG A 98 17.61 -8.73 11.88
C ARG A 98 16.31 -9.36 11.37
N GLN A 99 15.14 -8.91 11.88
CA GLN A 99 13.84 -9.40 11.44
C GLN A 99 13.58 -9.05 9.98
N LEU A 100 13.90 -7.83 9.57
CA LEU A 100 13.78 -7.38 8.19
C LEU A 100 14.67 -8.21 7.25
N ALA A 101 15.92 -8.47 7.60
CA ALA A 101 16.80 -9.31 6.80
C ALA A 101 16.28 -10.75 6.63
N LEU A 102 15.71 -11.33 7.69
CA LEU A 102 15.07 -12.65 7.63
C LEU A 102 13.85 -12.64 6.69
N ALA A 103 13.00 -11.63 6.79
CA ALA A 103 11.84 -11.48 5.89
C ALA A 103 12.28 -11.31 4.42
N MET A 104 13.40 -10.62 4.17
CA MET A 104 13.94 -10.41 2.82
C MET A 104 14.72 -11.61 2.26
N THR A 105 15.05 -12.62 3.05
CA THR A 105 15.83 -13.78 2.59
C THR A 105 15.20 -14.48 1.38
N ASN A 106 13.88 -14.54 1.33
CA ASN A 106 13.12 -15.16 0.25
C ASN A 106 12.56 -14.15 -0.78
N SER A 107 12.93 -12.87 -0.69
CA SER A 107 12.48 -11.86 -1.65
C SER A 107 13.03 -12.16 -3.05
N ALA A 108 12.17 -12.08 -4.06
CA ALA A 108 12.55 -12.22 -5.46
C ALA A 108 13.18 -10.94 -6.03
N GLU A 109 12.88 -9.79 -5.44
CA GLU A 109 13.22 -8.45 -5.95
C GLU A 109 14.49 -7.87 -5.35
N MET A 110 14.74 -8.13 -4.06
CA MET A 110 15.84 -7.52 -3.30
C MET A 110 16.75 -8.57 -2.66
N GLN A 111 18.03 -8.24 -2.58
CA GLN A 111 19.05 -9.03 -1.89
C GLN A 111 19.77 -8.16 -0.86
N VAL A 112 19.63 -8.51 0.41
CA VAL A 112 20.41 -7.89 1.49
C VAL A 112 21.87 -8.33 1.35
N VAL A 113 22.78 -7.37 1.27
CA VAL A 113 24.23 -7.62 1.11
C VAL A 113 25.05 -7.16 2.32
N GLY A 114 24.41 -6.52 3.30
CA GLY A 114 25.05 -6.09 4.54
C GLY A 114 24.15 -5.20 5.38
N PHE A 115 24.68 -4.86 6.54
CA PHE A 115 24.06 -3.91 7.48
C PHE A 115 24.96 -2.68 7.63
N LEU A 116 24.36 -1.55 7.97
CA LEU A 116 25.03 -0.34 8.44
C LEU A 116 24.61 -0.10 9.87
N ASP A 117 25.52 0.18 10.75
CA ASP A 117 25.22 0.56 12.13
C ASP A 117 26.17 1.64 12.62
N ASP A 118 25.74 2.44 13.59
CA ASP A 118 26.55 3.48 14.22
C ASP A 118 27.35 2.96 15.41
N ASP A 119 27.00 1.77 15.93
CA ASP A 119 27.67 1.14 17.05
C ASP A 119 28.99 0.50 16.61
N GLU A 120 30.11 1.12 17.02
CA GLU A 120 31.45 0.67 16.71
C GLU A 120 31.73 -0.78 17.14
N GLN A 121 31.05 -1.26 18.21
CA GLN A 121 31.21 -2.62 18.69
C GLN A 121 30.66 -3.68 17.74
N LEU A 122 29.75 -3.30 16.84
CA LEU A 122 29.14 -4.20 15.87
C LEU A 122 29.91 -4.25 14.55
N HIS A 123 30.81 -3.30 14.29
CA HIS A 123 31.53 -3.21 13.03
C HIS A 123 32.42 -4.43 12.78
N GLY A 124 32.40 -4.96 11.56
CA GLY A 124 33.14 -6.15 11.16
C GLY A 124 32.54 -7.48 11.62
N GLN A 125 31.48 -7.44 12.43
CA GLN A 125 30.74 -8.66 12.79
C GLN A 125 29.81 -9.10 11.64
N VAL A 126 29.30 -10.33 11.74
CA VAL A 126 28.41 -10.93 10.75
C VAL A 126 27.06 -11.22 11.40
N LEU A 127 25.98 -10.67 10.83
CA LEU A 127 24.61 -10.88 11.25
C LEU A 127 23.83 -11.61 10.14
N ASN A 128 23.27 -12.79 10.42
CA ASN A 128 22.55 -13.62 9.43
C ASN A 128 23.40 -13.90 8.16
N GLY A 129 24.72 -14.08 8.28
CA GLY A 129 25.63 -14.31 7.15
C GLY A 129 25.98 -13.06 6.35
N GLN A 130 25.58 -11.86 6.80
CA GLN A 130 25.87 -10.59 6.15
C GLN A 130 26.75 -9.71 7.06
N PRO A 131 27.77 -9.01 6.53
CA PRO A 131 28.65 -8.16 7.32
C PRO A 131 27.95 -6.88 7.79
N ILE A 132 28.42 -6.38 8.95
CA ILE A 132 28.00 -5.09 9.51
C ILE A 132 29.12 -4.08 9.25
N TYR A 133 28.78 -2.99 8.57
CA TYR A 133 29.69 -1.92 8.19
C TYR A 133 29.46 -0.66 9.04
N ASP A 134 30.47 0.18 9.14
CA ASP A 134 30.34 1.54 9.67
C ASP A 134 29.43 2.38 8.75
N SER A 135 28.47 3.08 9.33
CA SER A 135 27.58 3.99 8.59
C SER A 135 28.31 5.08 7.80
N LYS A 136 29.50 5.48 8.25
CA LYS A 136 30.38 6.46 7.57
C LYS A 136 30.88 5.96 6.22
N GLN A 137 30.97 4.64 6.02
CA GLN A 137 31.43 4.02 4.77
C GLN A 137 30.33 3.90 3.71
N LEU A 138 29.13 4.41 3.96
CA LEU A 138 27.98 4.28 3.06
C LEU A 138 28.29 4.71 1.61
N ILE A 139 29.00 5.82 1.41
CA ILE A 139 29.31 6.35 0.07
C ILE A 139 30.19 5.35 -0.71
N ASP A 140 31.23 4.84 -0.08
CA ASP A 140 32.15 3.89 -0.70
C ASP A 140 31.49 2.54 -0.98
N LEU A 141 30.63 2.09 -0.05
CA LEU A 141 29.86 0.87 -0.19
C LEU A 141 28.79 0.98 -1.28
N ALA A 142 28.13 2.14 -1.41
CA ALA A 142 27.14 2.38 -2.46
C ALA A 142 27.76 2.22 -3.85
N VAL A 143 28.97 2.72 -4.05
CA VAL A 143 29.70 2.60 -5.30
C VAL A 143 30.25 1.18 -5.50
N SER A 144 30.98 0.63 -4.53
CA SER A 144 31.68 -0.66 -4.66
C SER A 144 30.73 -1.85 -4.81
N LEU A 145 29.61 -1.85 -4.10
CA LEU A 145 28.59 -2.92 -4.12
C LEU A 145 27.45 -2.63 -5.10
N ASN A 146 27.45 -1.46 -5.75
CA ASN A 146 26.38 -0.98 -6.63
C ASN A 146 25.01 -0.97 -5.90
N ILE A 147 24.96 -0.32 -4.74
CA ILE A 147 23.77 -0.17 -3.92
C ILE A 147 23.00 1.06 -4.39
N ARG A 148 21.71 0.87 -4.67
CA ARG A 148 20.80 1.97 -5.02
C ARG A 148 19.73 2.22 -3.96
N THR A 149 19.56 1.29 -3.04
CA THR A 149 18.48 1.36 -2.04
C THR A 149 19.02 0.93 -0.68
N VAL A 150 18.67 1.70 0.35
CA VAL A 150 18.94 1.39 1.76
C VAL A 150 17.61 1.26 2.49
N LEU A 151 17.46 0.19 3.28
CA LEU A 151 16.28 -0.07 4.09
C LEU A 151 16.51 0.42 5.51
N LEU A 152 15.67 1.34 6.00
CA LEU A 152 15.80 1.91 7.34
C LEU A 152 15.06 1.04 8.36
N ALA A 153 15.78 0.41 9.29
CA ALA A 153 15.26 -0.54 10.27
C ALA A 153 15.33 -0.02 11.73
N MET A 154 15.17 1.28 11.95
CA MET A 154 15.26 1.91 13.26
C MET A 154 13.98 2.68 13.62
N PRO A 155 12.97 2.02 14.22
CA PRO A 155 11.64 2.62 14.46
C PRO A 155 11.62 3.68 15.57
N ARG A 156 12.59 3.64 16.50
CA ARG A 156 12.66 4.54 17.67
C ARG A 156 13.89 5.45 17.61
N MET A 157 13.99 6.23 16.56
CA MET A 157 15.10 7.18 16.38
C MET A 157 14.63 8.60 16.67
N SER A 158 15.52 9.43 17.27
CA SER A 158 15.24 10.86 17.38
C SER A 158 15.18 11.51 15.99
N ARG A 159 14.39 12.56 15.85
CA ARG A 159 14.26 13.30 14.57
C ARG A 159 15.60 13.84 14.09
N GLN A 160 16.41 14.36 15.00
CA GLN A 160 17.74 14.88 14.67
C GLN A 160 18.61 13.78 14.05
N ARG A 161 18.67 12.59 14.67
CA ARG A 161 19.47 11.46 14.17
C ARG A 161 18.96 10.95 12.83
N ARG A 162 17.63 10.90 12.65
CA ARG A 162 17.01 10.55 11.37
C ARG A 162 17.47 11.51 10.25
N ASN A 163 17.46 12.81 10.50
CA ASN A 163 17.85 13.82 9.52
C ASN A 163 19.34 13.71 9.16
N GLU A 164 20.22 13.41 10.12
CA GLU A 164 21.65 13.16 9.88
C GLU A 164 21.84 11.97 8.93
N ILE A 165 21.18 10.84 9.23
CA ILE A 165 21.26 9.62 8.42
C ILE A 165 20.74 9.89 6.99
N LEU A 166 19.60 10.56 6.85
CA LEU A 166 19.02 10.89 5.53
C LEU A 166 19.94 11.84 4.74
N SER A 167 20.61 12.78 5.42
CA SER A 167 21.60 13.63 4.79
C SER A 167 22.80 12.82 4.24
N GLN A 168 23.25 11.79 4.97
CA GLN A 168 24.29 10.87 4.49
C GLN A 168 23.80 10.05 3.28
N MET A 169 22.57 9.53 3.32
CA MET A 169 21.96 8.78 2.22
C MET A 169 21.86 9.62 0.94
N ARG A 170 21.48 10.89 1.09
CA ARG A 170 21.40 11.86 -0.01
C ARG A 170 22.77 12.09 -0.65
N LYS A 171 23.82 12.27 0.15
CA LYS A 171 25.21 12.42 -0.35
C LYS A 171 25.67 11.17 -1.10
N ALA A 172 25.21 9.99 -0.69
CA ALA A 172 25.52 8.73 -1.35
C ALA A 172 24.64 8.44 -2.59
N HIS A 173 23.69 9.30 -2.94
CA HIS A 173 22.73 9.12 -4.04
C HIS A 173 21.95 7.79 -3.98
N VAL A 174 21.58 7.34 -2.78
CA VAL A 174 20.81 6.12 -2.57
C VAL A 174 19.38 6.46 -2.17
N SER A 175 18.41 5.69 -2.66
CA SER A 175 17.01 5.76 -2.22
C SER A 175 16.84 5.11 -0.85
N VAL A 176 15.93 5.65 -0.05
CA VAL A 176 15.63 5.11 1.28
C VAL A 176 14.22 4.52 1.28
N ARG A 177 14.10 3.29 1.79
CA ARG A 177 12.80 2.65 2.03
C ARG A 177 12.66 2.32 3.51
N THR A 178 11.45 2.47 4.03
CA THR A 178 11.10 2.08 5.41
C THR A 178 9.89 1.19 5.45
N LEU A 179 9.72 0.50 6.58
CA LEU A 179 8.53 -0.29 6.85
C LEU A 179 7.47 0.59 7.52
N PRO A 180 6.21 0.55 7.05
CA PRO A 180 5.14 1.36 7.64
C PRO A 180 4.82 0.99 9.10
N ASN A 181 4.90 -0.30 9.48
CA ASN A 181 4.63 -0.78 10.84
C ASN A 181 5.54 -1.94 11.22
N VAL A 182 6.29 -1.79 12.31
CA VAL A 182 7.17 -2.84 12.86
C VAL A 182 6.37 -3.99 13.51
N SER A 183 5.13 -3.74 13.94
CA SER A 183 4.22 -4.75 14.51
C SER A 183 3.79 -5.81 13.49
N ASP A 184 3.69 -5.44 12.21
CA ASP A 184 3.25 -6.36 11.14
C ASP A 184 4.37 -7.33 10.71
N LEU A 185 5.64 -6.94 10.92
CA LEU A 185 6.80 -7.83 10.79
C LEU A 185 6.76 -9.02 11.77
N ALA A 186 6.29 -8.79 12.99
CA ALA A 186 6.22 -9.84 14.01
C ALA A 186 5.18 -10.92 13.68
N GLN A 187 4.21 -10.64 12.79
CA GLN A 187 3.15 -11.54 12.39
C GLN A 187 3.44 -12.28 11.06
N GLY A 188 4.61 -12.07 10.44
CA GLY A 188 5.02 -12.78 9.22
C GLY A 188 4.22 -12.43 7.96
N LYS A 189 3.47 -11.32 7.96
CA LYS A 189 2.55 -10.93 6.88
C LYS A 189 3.14 -10.00 5.82
N LEU A 190 4.41 -9.58 5.95
CA LEU A 190 5.01 -8.57 5.06
C LEU A 190 5.89 -9.19 3.97
N GLY A 191 5.62 -8.79 2.72
CA GLY A 191 6.44 -9.04 1.53
C GLY A 191 7.27 -7.80 1.14
N ALA A 192 8.11 -7.95 0.10
CA ALA A 192 8.88 -6.84 -0.48
C ALA A 192 8.00 -5.72 -1.07
N SER A 193 6.74 -6.06 -1.41
CA SER A 193 5.72 -5.13 -1.93
C SER A 193 5.24 -4.09 -0.90
N ASP A 194 5.46 -4.35 0.39
CA ASP A 194 4.99 -3.47 1.47
C ASP A 194 6.02 -2.39 1.85
N LEU A 195 7.21 -2.44 1.25
CA LEU A 195 8.23 -1.41 1.39
C LEU A 195 7.82 -0.16 0.63
N ARG A 196 7.61 0.94 1.35
CA ARG A 196 7.31 2.25 0.76
C ARG A 196 8.61 3.01 0.48
N ASP A 197 8.69 3.59 -0.72
CA ASP A 197 9.71 4.59 -1.01
C ASP A 197 9.45 5.81 -0.11
N LEU A 198 10.46 6.15 0.68
CA LEU A 198 10.47 7.41 1.40
C LEU A 198 11.12 8.43 0.49
N ASP A 199 10.34 9.42 0.06
CA ASP A 199 10.96 10.62 -0.48
C ASP A 199 11.73 11.28 0.67
N ILE A 200 13.03 11.45 0.47
CA ILE A 200 13.93 12.02 1.48
C ILE A 200 13.45 13.44 1.87
N ASP A 201 12.82 14.14 0.94
CA ASP A 201 12.27 15.46 1.17
C ASP A 201 11.03 15.45 2.07
N ASP A 202 10.24 14.37 2.08
CA ASP A 202 9.10 14.18 2.98
C ASP A 202 9.55 13.87 4.43
N LEU A 203 10.74 13.28 4.59
CA LEU A 203 11.29 12.93 5.91
C LEU A 203 12.09 14.05 6.57
N LEU A 204 12.62 14.97 5.81
CA LEU A 204 13.23 16.20 6.29
C LEU A 204 12.18 17.22 6.74
N GLY A 205 11.00 16.73 7.10
CA GLY A 205 9.80 17.45 7.43
C GLY A 205 10.07 18.78 8.11
N ARG A 206 9.39 19.80 7.61
CA ARG A 206 9.24 21.10 8.29
C ARG A 206 8.87 20.84 9.76
N GLU A 207 9.41 21.62 10.66
CA GLU A 207 8.98 21.57 12.06
C GLU A 207 7.46 21.71 12.09
N PRO A 208 6.74 20.81 12.78
CA PRO A 208 5.31 20.93 12.90
C PRO A 208 5.01 22.27 13.60
N VAL A 209 4.34 23.14 12.90
CA VAL A 209 3.81 24.36 13.52
C VAL A 209 2.65 23.93 14.40
N ALA A 210 2.67 24.32 15.68
CA ALA A 210 1.55 24.05 16.57
C ALA A 210 0.29 24.72 15.99
N PRO A 211 -0.84 24.00 15.87
CA PRO A 211 -2.06 24.59 15.35
C PRO A 211 -2.55 25.69 16.29
N ASP A 212 -3.05 26.78 15.71
CA ASP A 212 -3.75 27.81 16.46
C ASP A 212 -5.20 27.32 16.71
N GLU A 213 -5.46 26.91 17.95
CA GLU A 213 -6.76 26.35 18.34
C GLU A 213 -7.91 27.36 18.14
N ALA A 214 -7.66 28.65 18.35
CA ALA A 214 -8.68 29.70 18.17
C ALA A 214 -9.11 29.77 16.69
N LEU A 215 -8.16 29.70 15.76
CA LEU A 215 -8.44 29.70 14.32
C LEU A 215 -9.14 28.40 13.88
N LEU A 216 -8.76 27.25 14.44
CA LEU A 216 -9.43 25.98 14.16
C LEU A 216 -10.90 26.00 14.58
N HIS A 217 -11.19 26.54 15.75
CA HIS A 217 -12.56 26.64 16.25
C HIS A 217 -13.43 27.67 15.50
N LEU A 218 -12.84 28.73 14.97
CA LEU A 218 -13.55 29.85 14.34
C LEU A 218 -14.53 29.42 13.23
N ASN A 219 -14.11 28.44 12.41
CA ASN A 219 -14.87 28.02 11.23
C ASN A 219 -15.58 26.66 11.41
N VAL A 220 -15.49 26.03 12.58
CA VAL A 220 -16.02 24.68 12.81
C VAL A 220 -16.94 24.61 14.02
N ARG A 221 -16.54 25.17 15.15
CA ARG A 221 -17.25 24.99 16.43
C ARG A 221 -18.67 25.54 16.37
N HIS A 222 -19.63 24.68 16.74
CA HIS A 222 -21.08 24.99 16.71
C HIS A 222 -21.65 25.38 15.35
N LYS A 223 -20.93 25.13 14.26
CA LYS A 223 -21.34 25.40 12.89
C LYS A 223 -21.81 24.13 12.18
N VAL A 224 -22.55 24.29 11.10
CA VAL A 224 -22.84 23.23 10.15
C VAL A 224 -21.69 23.18 9.15
N VAL A 225 -21.00 22.05 9.09
CA VAL A 225 -19.80 21.86 8.26
C VAL A 225 -20.03 20.73 7.25
N VAL A 226 -19.62 20.96 6.02
CA VAL A 226 -19.66 19.95 4.95
C VAL A 226 -18.25 19.52 4.59
N VAL A 227 -18.06 18.21 4.41
CA VAL A 227 -16.86 17.63 3.80
C VAL A 227 -17.28 16.85 2.57
N THR A 228 -16.80 17.23 1.38
CA THR A 228 -17.00 16.44 0.16
C THR A 228 -15.80 15.51 -0.05
N GLY A 229 -16.05 14.31 -0.60
CA GLY A 229 -15.03 13.27 -0.66
C GLY A 229 -14.69 12.74 0.74
N ALA A 230 -15.70 12.66 1.63
CA ALA A 230 -15.57 12.33 3.04
C ALA A 230 -14.96 10.95 3.29
N GLY A 231 -15.15 9.99 2.39
CA GLY A 231 -14.59 8.65 2.46
C GLY A 231 -13.16 8.51 1.91
N GLY A 232 -12.62 9.55 1.26
CA GLY A 232 -11.25 9.57 0.77
C GLY A 232 -10.22 9.70 1.90
N SER A 233 -8.91 9.47 1.60
CA SER A 233 -7.84 9.54 2.62
C SER A 233 -7.79 10.89 3.34
N ILE A 234 -7.81 11.99 2.59
CA ILE A 234 -7.79 13.35 3.20
C ILE A 234 -9.16 13.70 3.79
N GLY A 235 -10.25 13.41 3.06
CA GLY A 235 -11.60 13.72 3.52
C GLY A 235 -11.95 13.03 4.83
N SER A 236 -11.62 11.75 5.00
CA SER A 236 -11.88 11.02 6.23
C SER A 236 -11.09 11.56 7.42
N GLU A 237 -9.83 11.95 7.19
CA GLU A 237 -9.02 12.57 8.25
C GLU A 237 -9.55 13.97 8.62
N LEU A 238 -9.97 14.78 7.65
CA LEU A 238 -10.67 16.02 7.92
C LEU A 238 -11.94 15.80 8.75
N CYS A 239 -12.74 14.79 8.41
CA CYS A 239 -13.94 14.46 9.17
C CYS A 239 -13.62 14.10 10.63
N ARG A 240 -12.55 13.33 10.88
CA ARG A 240 -12.10 12.98 12.25
C ARG A 240 -11.70 14.22 13.05
N GLN A 241 -10.91 15.10 12.45
CA GLN A 241 -10.44 16.32 13.12
C GLN A 241 -11.58 17.32 13.33
N ILE A 242 -12.42 17.54 12.32
CA ILE A 242 -13.59 18.43 12.43
C ILE A 242 -14.55 17.94 13.51
N ALA A 243 -14.81 16.63 13.58
CA ALA A 243 -15.66 16.04 14.60
C ALA A 243 -15.15 16.33 16.03
N SER A 244 -13.84 16.34 16.25
CA SER A 244 -13.23 16.67 17.56
C SER A 244 -13.39 18.15 17.95
N LEU A 245 -13.61 19.03 16.98
CA LEU A 245 -13.82 20.47 17.19
C LEU A 245 -15.29 20.84 17.48
N MET A 246 -16.15 19.85 17.67
CA MET A 246 -17.56 20.01 18.08
C MET A 246 -18.38 20.92 17.16
N PRO A 247 -18.52 20.59 15.86
CA PRO A 247 -19.52 21.25 15.01
C PRO A 247 -20.95 20.93 15.52
N SER A 248 -21.93 21.74 15.13
CA SER A 248 -23.33 21.39 15.42
C SER A 248 -23.78 20.21 14.54
N LYS A 249 -23.40 20.25 13.25
CA LYS A 249 -23.66 19.16 12.29
C LYS A 249 -22.43 18.98 11.40
N LEU A 250 -22.13 17.71 11.08
CA LEU A 250 -21.10 17.35 10.12
C LEU A 250 -21.73 16.53 8.98
N LEU A 251 -21.79 17.12 7.79
CA LEU A 251 -22.31 16.51 6.58
C LEU A 251 -21.17 15.80 5.83
N LEU A 252 -21.33 14.52 5.57
CA LEU A 252 -20.37 13.66 4.89
C LEU A 252 -20.87 13.40 3.46
N ILE A 253 -20.37 14.12 2.48
CA ILE A 253 -20.72 13.91 1.06
C ILE A 253 -19.68 13.00 0.41
N GLU A 254 -20.14 11.85 -0.09
CA GLU A 254 -19.30 10.85 -0.76
C GLU A 254 -20.10 10.13 -1.83
N GLN A 255 -19.46 9.83 -2.98
CA GLN A 255 -20.10 9.09 -4.08
C GLN A 255 -19.98 7.57 -3.93
N SER A 256 -19.02 7.07 -3.16
CA SER A 256 -18.83 5.66 -2.87
C SER A 256 -19.59 5.27 -1.62
N GLU A 257 -20.64 4.44 -1.77
CA GLU A 257 -21.42 3.91 -0.65
C GLU A 257 -20.52 3.24 0.40
N PHE A 258 -19.58 2.38 -0.04
CA PHE A 258 -18.69 1.69 0.89
C PHE A 258 -17.82 2.65 1.69
N ALA A 259 -17.25 3.68 1.04
CA ALA A 259 -16.39 4.64 1.70
C ALA A 259 -17.16 5.55 2.65
N LEU A 260 -18.40 5.94 2.28
CA LEU A 260 -19.30 6.71 3.14
C LEU A 260 -19.72 5.91 4.37
N TYR A 261 -20.09 4.65 4.19
CA TYR A 261 -20.45 3.76 5.29
C TYR A 261 -19.31 3.57 6.28
N ALA A 262 -18.11 3.32 5.78
CA ALA A 262 -16.93 3.09 6.62
C ALA A 262 -16.61 4.30 7.52
N ILE A 263 -16.55 5.52 6.96
CA ILE A 263 -16.27 6.73 7.76
C ILE A 263 -17.43 7.08 8.70
N HIS A 264 -18.67 6.89 8.27
CA HIS A 264 -19.83 7.15 9.10
C HIS A 264 -19.83 6.25 10.35
N GLN A 265 -19.69 4.93 10.18
CA GLN A 265 -19.61 3.98 11.29
C GLN A 265 -18.45 4.28 12.26
N GLU A 266 -17.29 4.66 11.74
CA GLU A 266 -16.15 5.03 12.58
C GLU A 266 -16.48 6.26 13.45
N LEU A 267 -17.08 7.29 12.83
CA LEU A 267 -17.42 8.53 13.54
C LEU A 267 -18.58 8.35 14.51
N GLU A 268 -19.60 7.56 14.19
CA GLU A 268 -20.69 7.21 15.13
C GLU A 268 -20.14 6.58 16.41
N GLN A 269 -19.22 5.63 16.27
CA GLN A 269 -18.60 5.00 17.44
C GLN A 269 -17.79 6.00 18.27
N LYS A 270 -17.03 6.91 17.63
CA LYS A 270 -16.23 7.93 18.33
C LYS A 270 -17.09 8.99 19.01
N LEU A 271 -18.23 9.33 18.42
CA LEU A 271 -19.10 10.40 18.87
C LEU A 271 -20.33 9.92 19.67
N ALA A 272 -20.37 8.66 20.11
CA ALA A 272 -21.50 8.05 20.81
C ALA A 272 -22.00 8.86 22.01
N ASN A 273 -21.13 9.66 22.65
CA ASN A 273 -21.46 10.54 23.76
C ASN A 273 -21.36 12.04 23.42
N SER A 274 -21.37 12.38 22.13
CA SER A 274 -21.22 13.76 21.64
C SER A 274 -22.58 14.31 21.19
N THR A 275 -22.71 15.63 21.16
CA THR A 275 -23.87 16.35 20.63
C THR A 275 -23.76 16.65 19.14
N VAL A 276 -22.70 16.19 18.48
CA VAL A 276 -22.47 16.40 17.04
C VAL A 276 -23.40 15.50 16.24
N GLU A 277 -24.22 16.11 15.40
CA GLU A 277 -25.11 15.39 14.47
C GLU A 277 -24.31 15.02 13.19
N LEU A 278 -24.20 13.72 12.90
CA LEU A 278 -23.56 13.20 11.69
C LEU A 278 -24.62 12.94 10.61
N ILE A 279 -24.40 13.45 9.39
CA ILE A 279 -25.34 13.32 8.28
C ILE A 279 -24.60 12.72 7.08
N PRO A 280 -24.74 11.41 6.81
CA PRO A 280 -24.18 10.78 5.64
C PRO A 280 -25.04 11.07 4.40
N LEU A 281 -24.41 11.60 3.35
CA LEU A 281 -25.07 12.00 2.11
C LEU A 281 -24.37 11.33 0.92
N LEU A 282 -25.03 10.36 0.31
CA LEU A 282 -24.56 9.70 -0.89
C LEU A 282 -24.84 10.62 -2.09
N ALA A 283 -23.79 11.28 -2.59
CA ALA A 283 -23.89 12.20 -3.72
C ALA A 283 -22.56 12.37 -4.45
N SER A 284 -22.63 12.63 -5.75
CA SER A 284 -21.48 13.03 -6.56
C SER A 284 -21.36 14.55 -6.58
N VAL A 285 -20.13 15.06 -6.51
CA VAL A 285 -19.87 16.51 -6.68
C VAL A 285 -20.13 17.01 -8.10
N GLN A 286 -20.35 16.11 -9.06
CA GLN A 286 -20.71 16.46 -10.44
C GLN A 286 -22.24 16.69 -10.60
N ASP A 287 -23.04 16.34 -9.58
CA ASP A 287 -24.49 16.52 -9.57
C ASP A 287 -24.82 17.88 -8.94
N ALA A 288 -24.98 18.89 -9.79
CA ALA A 288 -25.24 20.26 -9.38
C ALA A 288 -26.58 20.42 -8.64
N ASP A 289 -27.64 19.72 -9.12
CA ASP A 289 -28.97 19.81 -8.54
C ASP A 289 -28.95 19.22 -7.12
N ARG A 290 -28.37 18.06 -6.96
CA ARG A 290 -28.24 17.40 -5.65
C ARG A 290 -27.40 18.22 -4.66
N LEU A 291 -26.30 18.82 -5.12
CA LEU A 291 -25.50 19.71 -4.27
C LEU A 291 -26.29 20.97 -3.88
N GLY A 292 -27.04 21.55 -4.81
CA GLY A 292 -27.93 22.68 -4.55
C GLY A 292 -28.97 22.36 -3.47
N GLU A 293 -29.65 21.21 -3.58
CA GLU A 293 -30.61 20.73 -2.56
C GLU A 293 -29.95 20.58 -1.18
N ILE A 294 -28.78 19.95 -1.13
CA ILE A 294 -28.04 19.73 0.12
C ILE A 294 -27.65 21.07 0.76
N MET A 295 -27.03 21.96 -0.01
CA MET A 295 -26.58 23.25 0.53
C MET A 295 -27.75 24.14 0.97
N THR A 296 -28.85 24.15 0.23
CA THR A 296 -30.05 24.94 0.57
C THR A 296 -30.76 24.39 1.81
N THR A 297 -30.83 23.06 1.94
CA THR A 297 -31.49 22.39 3.06
C THR A 297 -30.74 22.60 4.37
N TRP A 298 -29.43 22.39 4.34
CA TRP A 298 -28.61 22.37 5.56
C TRP A 298 -27.92 23.69 5.89
N ARG A 299 -27.81 24.61 4.92
CA ARG A 299 -27.20 25.95 5.02
C ARG A 299 -25.88 25.93 5.78
N PRO A 300 -24.86 25.20 5.29
CA PRO A 300 -23.60 25.10 5.99
C PRO A 300 -22.86 26.43 6.01
N GLN A 301 -22.12 26.69 7.08
CA GLN A 301 -21.25 27.86 7.17
C GLN A 301 -19.87 27.59 6.58
N THR A 302 -19.42 26.32 6.59
CA THR A 302 -18.10 25.96 6.09
C THR A 302 -18.16 24.70 5.23
N VAL A 303 -17.47 24.75 4.08
CA VAL A 303 -17.32 23.61 3.16
C VAL A 303 -15.85 23.30 2.98
N TYR A 304 -15.45 22.05 3.26
CA TYR A 304 -14.16 21.49 2.90
C TYR A 304 -14.33 20.59 1.69
N HIS A 305 -13.81 21.04 0.54
CA HIS A 305 -13.94 20.31 -0.73
C HIS A 305 -12.72 19.44 -0.97
N ALA A 306 -12.79 18.16 -0.57
CA ALA A 306 -11.73 17.18 -0.72
C ALA A 306 -12.01 16.12 -1.82
N ALA A 307 -13.17 16.18 -2.47
CA ALA A 307 -13.52 15.28 -3.57
C ALA A 307 -12.63 15.54 -4.79
N ALA A 308 -11.83 14.57 -5.19
CA ALA A 308 -10.99 14.65 -6.39
C ALA A 308 -10.49 13.27 -6.82
N TYR A 309 -10.27 13.07 -8.11
CA TYR A 309 -9.47 11.98 -8.63
C TYR A 309 -7.98 12.35 -8.57
N LYS A 310 -7.20 11.58 -7.79
CA LYS A 310 -5.81 11.93 -7.43
C LYS A 310 -4.73 11.04 -8.04
N HIS A 311 -5.10 9.84 -8.51
CA HIS A 311 -4.13 8.88 -9.05
C HIS A 311 -3.70 9.28 -10.45
N VAL A 312 -2.46 9.80 -10.58
CA VAL A 312 -1.93 10.33 -11.84
C VAL A 312 -2.08 9.33 -13.00
N PRO A 313 -1.64 8.05 -12.90
CA PRO A 313 -1.78 7.12 -14.01
C PRO A 313 -3.23 6.90 -14.46
N LEU A 314 -4.17 6.83 -13.50
CA LEU A 314 -5.57 6.62 -13.83
C LEU A 314 -6.18 7.84 -14.52
N VAL A 315 -5.83 9.06 -14.10
CA VAL A 315 -6.32 10.30 -14.71
C VAL A 315 -5.70 10.51 -16.09
N GLU A 316 -4.43 10.14 -16.30
CA GLU A 316 -3.80 10.16 -17.62
C GLU A 316 -4.53 9.26 -18.62
N HIS A 317 -4.98 8.08 -18.21
CA HIS A 317 -5.79 7.19 -19.04
C HIS A 317 -7.25 7.62 -19.18
N ASN A 318 -7.75 8.50 -18.29
CA ASN A 318 -9.15 8.94 -18.25
C ASN A 318 -9.28 10.46 -18.10
N PRO A 319 -8.73 11.27 -19.02
CA PRO A 319 -8.63 12.73 -18.85
C PRO A 319 -10.01 13.39 -18.73
N SER A 320 -10.99 12.95 -19.51
CA SER A 320 -12.36 13.50 -19.47
C SER A 320 -13.01 13.29 -18.08
N ALA A 321 -12.86 12.11 -17.48
CA ALA A 321 -13.38 11.84 -16.15
C ALA A 321 -12.65 12.69 -15.09
N GLY A 322 -11.32 12.85 -15.22
CA GLY A 322 -10.52 13.71 -14.36
C GLY A 322 -10.97 15.16 -14.39
N ILE A 323 -11.19 15.71 -15.58
CA ILE A 323 -11.65 17.09 -15.75
C ILE A 323 -13.08 17.26 -15.22
N LYS A 324 -13.99 16.38 -15.57
CA LYS A 324 -15.38 16.42 -15.08
C LYS A 324 -15.45 16.44 -13.56
N ASN A 325 -14.71 15.53 -12.91
CA ASN A 325 -14.73 15.44 -11.46
C ASN A 325 -13.99 16.59 -10.79
N ASN A 326 -12.75 16.88 -11.20
CA ASN A 326 -11.89 17.82 -10.50
C ASN A 326 -12.18 19.28 -10.81
N VAL A 327 -12.59 19.60 -12.06
CA VAL A 327 -12.89 20.99 -12.47
C VAL A 327 -14.37 21.29 -12.34
N PHE A 328 -15.22 20.54 -13.08
CA PHE A 328 -16.66 20.79 -13.04
C PHE A 328 -17.28 20.43 -11.69
N GLY A 329 -16.82 19.36 -11.03
CA GLY A 329 -17.25 19.01 -9.68
C GLY A 329 -16.90 20.12 -8.66
N THR A 330 -15.71 20.74 -8.77
CA THR A 330 -15.34 21.89 -7.94
C THR A 330 -16.22 23.10 -8.26
N TRP A 331 -16.50 23.35 -9.54
CA TRP A 331 -17.38 24.45 -9.97
C TRP A 331 -18.80 24.27 -9.44
N CYS A 332 -19.41 23.08 -9.59
CA CYS A 332 -20.74 22.78 -9.07
C CYS A 332 -20.83 22.96 -7.55
N ALA A 333 -19.81 22.45 -6.82
CA ALA A 333 -19.78 22.59 -5.36
C ALA A 333 -19.61 24.06 -4.93
N ALA A 334 -18.79 24.84 -5.65
CA ALA A 334 -18.58 26.27 -5.37
C ALA A 334 -19.84 27.08 -5.69
N GLN A 335 -20.51 26.81 -6.80
CA GLN A 335 -21.75 27.47 -7.17
C GLN A 335 -22.86 27.20 -6.15
N ALA A 336 -23.07 25.93 -5.76
CA ALA A 336 -24.03 25.57 -4.72
C ALA A 336 -23.70 26.24 -3.36
N ALA A 337 -22.42 26.43 -3.05
CA ALA A 337 -22.00 27.15 -1.84
C ALA A 337 -22.29 28.66 -1.92
N ILE A 338 -22.11 29.28 -3.10
CA ILE A 338 -22.48 30.70 -3.34
C ILE A 338 -23.97 30.89 -3.17
N ASP A 339 -24.78 30.06 -3.83
CA ASP A 339 -26.24 30.16 -3.84
C ASP A 339 -26.84 29.95 -2.44
N ALA A 340 -26.18 29.16 -1.60
CA ALA A 340 -26.55 28.94 -0.19
C ALA A 340 -25.90 29.95 0.79
N GLU A 341 -25.14 30.94 0.30
CA GLU A 341 -24.44 31.94 1.09
C GLU A 341 -23.47 31.36 2.13
N VAL A 342 -22.75 30.28 1.77
CA VAL A 342 -21.71 29.67 2.62
C VAL A 342 -20.63 30.71 2.95
N GLU A 343 -20.25 30.81 4.23
CA GLU A 343 -19.22 31.78 4.65
C GLU A 343 -17.83 31.41 4.14
N ASN A 344 -17.43 30.14 4.26
CA ASN A 344 -16.08 29.68 3.95
C ASN A 344 -16.09 28.42 3.08
N PHE A 345 -15.39 28.48 1.96
CA PHE A 345 -15.18 27.34 1.06
C PHE A 345 -13.68 27.07 0.93
N VAL A 346 -13.23 25.89 1.36
CA VAL A 346 -11.81 25.49 1.36
C VAL A 346 -11.59 24.35 0.36
N LEU A 347 -10.86 24.62 -0.72
CA LEU A 347 -10.44 23.60 -1.68
C LEU A 347 -9.19 22.89 -1.19
N ILE A 348 -9.26 21.57 -1.12
CA ILE A 348 -8.08 20.73 -0.92
C ILE A 348 -7.41 20.52 -2.28
N SER A 349 -6.23 21.13 -2.46
CA SER A 349 -5.42 21.05 -3.67
C SER A 349 -4.09 20.32 -3.43
N THR A 350 -3.19 20.34 -4.38
CA THR A 350 -1.93 19.60 -4.37
C THR A 350 -0.77 20.47 -4.87
N ASP A 351 0.44 20.16 -4.46
CA ASP A 351 1.68 20.72 -5.01
C ASP A 351 1.82 20.48 -6.52
N LYS A 352 1.23 19.39 -7.04
CA LYS A 352 1.20 19.05 -8.47
C LYS A 352 0.39 20.03 -9.33
N ALA A 353 -0.42 20.91 -8.72
CA ALA A 353 -1.07 22.03 -9.38
C ALA A 353 -0.10 23.20 -9.69
N VAL A 354 1.11 23.19 -9.10
CA VAL A 354 2.15 24.19 -9.37
C VAL A 354 2.98 23.74 -10.56
N ARG A 355 2.89 24.47 -11.69
CA ARG A 355 3.56 24.08 -12.96
C ARG A 355 3.28 22.63 -13.35
N PRO A 356 2.00 22.28 -13.60
CA PRO A 356 1.58 20.89 -13.77
C PRO A 356 2.28 20.23 -14.96
N THR A 357 2.80 19.04 -14.75
CA THR A 357 3.43 18.19 -15.78
C THR A 357 2.56 17.01 -16.17
N ASN A 358 1.36 16.90 -15.60
CA ASN A 358 0.41 15.81 -15.82
C ASN A 358 -1.04 16.33 -15.78
N ILE A 359 -1.96 15.56 -16.37
CA ILE A 359 -3.38 15.95 -16.50
C ILE A 359 -4.06 16.11 -15.13
N MET A 360 -3.74 15.27 -14.15
CA MET A 360 -4.29 15.40 -12.80
C MET A 360 -3.89 16.72 -12.17
N GLY A 361 -2.61 17.10 -12.21
CA GLY A 361 -2.12 18.39 -11.73
C GLY A 361 -2.75 19.57 -12.48
N ALA A 362 -2.88 19.47 -13.82
CA ALA A 362 -3.52 20.47 -14.64
C ALA A 362 -5.01 20.64 -14.29
N SER A 363 -5.76 19.55 -14.05
CA SER A 363 -7.15 19.60 -13.63
C SER A 363 -7.31 20.29 -12.27
N LYS A 364 -6.42 20.02 -11.31
CA LYS A 364 -6.42 20.71 -10.00
C LYS A 364 -6.07 22.18 -10.14
N ARG A 365 -5.13 22.52 -11.03
CA ARG A 365 -4.82 23.95 -11.31
C ARG A 365 -6.01 24.68 -11.92
N LEU A 366 -6.74 24.07 -12.86
CA LEU A 366 -7.95 24.63 -13.41
C LEU A 366 -9.03 24.84 -12.33
N ALA A 367 -9.21 23.88 -11.42
CA ALA A 367 -10.12 24.01 -10.29
C ALA A 367 -9.74 25.22 -9.38
N GLU A 368 -8.45 25.41 -9.10
CA GLU A 368 -7.98 26.63 -8.38
C GLU A 368 -8.32 27.92 -9.12
N MET A 369 -8.13 27.94 -10.44
CA MET A 369 -8.45 29.12 -11.27
C MET A 369 -9.95 29.43 -11.31
N VAL A 370 -10.81 28.39 -11.33
CA VAL A 370 -12.27 28.55 -11.20
C VAL A 370 -12.62 29.28 -9.90
N LEU A 371 -12.06 28.82 -8.77
CA LEU A 371 -12.32 29.49 -7.48
C LEU A 371 -11.74 30.91 -7.43
N GLN A 372 -10.61 31.17 -8.06
CA GLN A 372 -10.05 32.51 -8.15
C GLN A 372 -10.98 33.45 -8.94
N ALA A 373 -11.55 32.96 -10.05
CA ALA A 373 -12.51 33.72 -10.84
C ALA A 373 -13.80 34.03 -10.04
N LEU A 374 -14.39 33.01 -9.42
CA LEU A 374 -15.59 33.18 -8.59
C LEU A 374 -15.34 34.12 -7.39
N SER A 375 -14.16 34.05 -6.77
CA SER A 375 -13.80 34.95 -5.66
C SER A 375 -13.72 36.43 -6.05
N ALA A 376 -13.48 36.71 -7.31
CA ALA A 376 -13.49 38.10 -7.81
C ALA A 376 -14.91 38.65 -7.99
N GLU A 377 -15.91 37.78 -8.17
CA GLU A 377 -17.30 38.16 -8.45
C GLU A 377 -18.18 38.16 -7.19
N VAL A 378 -17.81 37.39 -6.17
CA VAL A 378 -18.64 37.16 -4.98
C VAL A 378 -17.97 37.65 -3.70
N SER A 379 -18.71 38.39 -2.88
CA SER A 379 -18.19 38.97 -1.62
C SER A 379 -18.58 38.19 -0.35
N LYS A 380 -19.66 37.41 -0.40
CA LYS A 380 -20.19 36.70 0.80
C LYS A 380 -19.43 35.43 1.11
N THR A 381 -19.07 34.62 0.10
CA THR A 381 -18.34 33.36 0.25
C THR A 381 -16.84 33.59 0.12
N LYS A 382 -16.07 33.25 1.15
CA LYS A 382 -14.61 33.32 1.14
C LYS A 382 -14.03 32.03 0.60
N PHE A 383 -13.41 32.08 -0.57
CA PHE A 383 -12.70 30.96 -1.16
C PHE A 383 -11.26 30.90 -0.70
N SER A 384 -10.85 29.74 -0.21
CA SER A 384 -9.46 29.45 0.17
C SER A 384 -9.01 28.16 -0.47
N MET A 385 -7.72 27.99 -0.70
CA MET A 385 -7.15 26.75 -1.21
C MET A 385 -5.92 26.35 -0.44
N VAL A 386 -5.80 25.06 -0.13
CA VAL A 386 -4.66 24.49 0.58
C VAL A 386 -4.00 23.46 -0.32
N ARG A 387 -2.69 23.65 -0.58
CA ARG A 387 -1.90 22.72 -1.36
C ARG A 387 -1.13 21.78 -0.43
N PHE A 388 -1.41 20.49 -0.52
CA PHE A 388 -0.63 19.47 0.16
C PHE A 388 0.46 18.91 -0.76
N GLY A 389 1.61 18.59 -0.19
CA GLY A 389 2.59 17.69 -0.80
C GLY A 389 2.15 16.22 -0.70
N ASN A 390 3.11 15.31 -0.71
CA ASN A 390 2.81 13.91 -0.49
C ASN A 390 2.47 13.68 0.99
N VAL A 391 1.31 13.08 1.24
CA VAL A 391 0.84 12.76 2.58
C VAL A 391 1.16 11.32 2.90
N LEU A 392 1.86 11.09 3.99
CA LEU A 392 2.22 9.74 4.46
C LEU A 392 0.94 8.96 4.81
N GLY A 393 0.77 7.78 4.22
CA GLY A 393 -0.38 6.92 4.50
C GLY A 393 -1.61 7.16 3.63
N SER A 394 -1.52 8.02 2.61
CA SER A 394 -2.67 8.30 1.71
C SER A 394 -2.54 7.58 0.36
#